data_39f9235b737c625218e6c04591d1cec4
#
_entry.id   39f9235b737c625218e6c04591d1cec4
#
_cell.length_a   1.000
_cell.length_b   1.000
_cell.length_c   1.000
_cell.angle_alpha   90.00
_cell.angle_beta   90.00
_cell.angle_gamma   90.00
#
_symmetry.space_group_name_H-M   'P 1'
#
loop_
_entity.id
_entity.type
_entity.pdbx_description
1 polymer ?
#
loop_
_entity_poly.entity_id
_entity_poly.type
_entity_poly.pdbx_seq_one_letter_code
_entity_poly.pdbx_strand_id
1 'polypeptide(L)'
;DTVPRDENGVYAVPKEQILSESRSVYGGVTELFPFLEFPDTGVKAVRCSRFMSVMGFTGVYFACVGESNVNVDSPACLLPSTIAHELAHQRGVAWEQECNFLGVLASVTSGMPDYIYSGWLLGFIHLGNALYETDPEAYWVIRGTLPAAVEADLRDNSAYWDQFRDNVVEKVSDTVYDAALKSYGDANGMKSYSMVVELLVAYYKDLI
;
A
#
# COMPACT_ATOMS: atom_id res chain seq x y z
N ASP A 1 13.07 13.61 9.74
CA ASP A 1 12.03 13.55 8.72
C ASP A 1 12.57 14.18 7.44
N THR A 2 12.76 13.39 6.40
CA THR A 2 13.36 13.84 5.13
C THR A 2 12.31 14.05 4.03
N VAL A 3 11.03 13.83 4.34
CA VAL A 3 9.93 13.93 3.38
C VAL A 3 9.32 15.32 3.42
N PRO A 4 9.12 16.00 2.25
CA PRO A 4 8.43 17.29 2.18
C PRO A 4 7.03 17.26 2.81
N ARG A 5 6.68 18.35 3.50
CA ARG A 5 5.41 18.53 4.20
C ARG A 5 4.76 19.84 3.80
N ASP A 6 3.43 19.89 3.79
CA ASP A 6 2.66 21.13 3.63
C ASP A 6 2.59 21.95 4.94
N GLU A 7 1.86 23.06 4.91
CA GLU A 7 1.66 23.94 6.07
C GLU A 7 0.92 23.28 7.25
N ASN A 8 0.20 22.18 7.00
CA ASN A 8 -0.53 21.39 7.99
C ASN A 8 0.29 20.20 8.51
N GLY A 9 1.53 20.05 8.04
CA GLY A 9 2.41 18.93 8.37
C GLY A 9 2.10 17.63 7.61
N VAL A 10 1.20 17.68 6.61
CA VAL A 10 0.82 16.53 5.79
C VAL A 10 1.85 16.30 4.68
N TYR A 11 2.05 15.04 4.33
CA TYR A 11 2.94 14.58 3.25
C TYR A 11 2.65 15.31 1.92
N ALA A 12 3.67 15.92 1.34
CA ALA A 12 3.54 16.83 0.21
C ALA A 12 4.53 16.56 -0.95
N VAL A 13 4.99 15.31 -1.10
CA VAL A 13 5.78 14.93 -2.28
C VAL A 13 4.88 14.99 -3.52
N PRO A 14 5.30 15.65 -4.61
CA PRO A 14 4.53 15.70 -5.84
C PRO A 14 4.27 14.31 -6.42
N LYS A 15 3.03 14.01 -6.78
CA LYS A 15 2.64 12.70 -7.33
C LYS A 15 3.38 12.36 -8.62
N GLU A 16 3.72 13.35 -9.42
CA GLU A 16 4.53 13.21 -10.63
C GLU A 16 5.94 12.71 -10.32
N GLN A 17 6.54 13.18 -9.23
CA GLN A 17 7.83 12.67 -8.75
C GLN A 17 7.71 11.20 -8.37
N ILE A 18 6.77 10.86 -7.49
CA ILE A 18 6.51 9.50 -7.03
C ILE A 18 6.32 8.54 -8.23
N LEU A 19 5.52 8.94 -9.21
CA LEU A 19 5.28 8.14 -10.42
C LEU A 19 6.54 7.96 -11.26
N SER A 20 7.38 9.00 -11.39
CA SER A 20 8.62 8.93 -12.17
C SER A 20 9.65 7.99 -11.55
N GLU A 21 9.68 7.87 -10.23
CA GLU A 21 10.59 7.02 -9.46
C GLU A 21 10.15 5.55 -9.42
N SER A 22 8.91 5.24 -9.81
CA SER A 22 8.30 3.91 -9.72
C SER A 22 9.13 2.80 -10.37
N ARG A 23 9.93 3.12 -11.39
CA ARG A 23 10.77 2.14 -12.11
C ARG A 23 11.93 1.59 -11.28
N SER A 24 12.33 2.28 -10.23
CA SER A 24 13.51 1.93 -9.43
C SER A 24 13.17 1.26 -8.10
N VAL A 25 11.88 1.16 -7.75
CA VAL A 25 11.44 0.76 -6.41
C VAL A 25 11.85 -0.68 -6.05
N TYR A 26 11.96 -1.57 -7.03
CA TYR A 26 12.29 -2.98 -6.80
C TYR A 26 13.79 -3.29 -6.74
N GLY A 27 14.68 -2.33 -7.00
CA GLY A 27 16.13 -2.57 -7.03
C GLY A 27 16.65 -3.25 -5.76
N GLY A 28 16.32 -2.74 -4.58
CA GLY A 28 16.78 -3.32 -3.33
C GLY A 28 16.16 -4.71 -3.01
N VAL A 29 14.89 -4.91 -3.34
CA VAL A 29 14.23 -6.20 -3.05
C VAL A 29 14.67 -7.31 -4.00
N THR A 30 15.05 -7.01 -5.24
CA THR A 30 15.58 -8.00 -6.18
C THR A 30 16.96 -8.50 -5.81
N GLU A 31 17.74 -7.74 -5.05
CA GLU A 31 18.98 -8.24 -4.43
C GLU A 31 18.70 -9.33 -3.40
N LEU A 32 17.59 -9.23 -2.66
CA LEU A 32 17.16 -10.21 -1.66
C LEU A 32 16.43 -11.41 -2.29
N PHE A 33 15.59 -11.12 -3.30
CA PHE A 33 14.74 -12.08 -3.98
C PHE A 33 14.90 -11.98 -5.51
N PRO A 34 15.97 -12.56 -6.10
CA PRO A 34 16.26 -12.44 -7.53
C PRO A 34 15.15 -12.93 -8.48
N PHE A 35 14.26 -13.80 -8.01
CA PHE A 35 13.12 -14.28 -8.81
C PHE A 35 12.06 -13.18 -9.08
N LEU A 36 12.14 -12.05 -8.36
CA LEU A 36 11.29 -10.88 -8.60
C LEU A 36 11.85 -9.93 -9.66
N GLU A 37 12.98 -10.26 -10.27
CA GLU A 37 13.51 -9.45 -11.35
C GLU A 37 12.58 -9.44 -12.55
N PHE A 38 12.28 -8.23 -13.03
CA PHE A 38 11.34 -8.00 -14.12
C PHE A 38 11.71 -6.68 -14.83
N PRO A 39 11.47 -6.55 -16.13
CA PRO A 39 11.68 -5.27 -16.81
C PRO A 39 10.87 -4.16 -16.17
N ASP A 40 11.55 -3.11 -15.68
CA ASP A 40 10.92 -2.03 -14.93
C ASP A 40 10.06 -1.15 -15.85
N THR A 41 8.79 -1.46 -15.89
CA THR A 41 7.77 -0.63 -16.52
C THR A 41 7.18 0.29 -15.46
N GLY A 42 7.07 1.58 -15.75
CA GLY A 42 6.44 2.51 -14.82
C GLY A 42 4.94 2.24 -14.69
N VAL A 43 4.38 2.68 -13.57
CA VAL A 43 2.93 2.65 -13.34
C VAL A 43 2.23 3.80 -14.07
N LYS A 44 0.94 3.65 -14.32
CA LYS A 44 0.09 4.66 -14.94
C LYS A 44 -0.87 5.29 -13.95
N ALA A 45 -0.96 6.62 -13.95
CA ALA A 45 -2.00 7.34 -13.23
C ALA A 45 -3.34 7.19 -13.97
N VAL A 46 -4.37 6.75 -13.26
CA VAL A 46 -5.72 6.64 -13.83
C VAL A 46 -6.36 8.02 -13.94
N ARG A 47 -6.84 8.40 -15.13
CA ARG A 47 -7.48 9.70 -15.36
C ARG A 47 -8.76 9.92 -14.56
N CYS A 48 -9.51 8.85 -14.30
CA CYS A 48 -10.74 8.87 -13.50
C CYS A 48 -10.51 8.31 -12.09
N SER A 49 -9.41 8.69 -11.45
CA SER A 49 -9.03 8.24 -10.10
C SER A 49 -10.13 8.43 -9.06
N ARG A 50 -10.91 9.51 -9.15
CA ARG A 50 -12.06 9.72 -8.26
C ARG A 50 -13.07 8.58 -8.33
N PHE A 51 -13.28 7.98 -9.50
CA PHE A 51 -14.14 6.81 -9.63
C PHE A 51 -13.55 5.58 -8.95
N MET A 52 -12.23 5.40 -9.01
CA MET A 52 -11.54 4.35 -8.24
C MET A 52 -11.76 4.55 -6.74
N SER A 53 -11.68 5.80 -6.24
CA SER A 53 -11.92 6.12 -4.83
C SER A 53 -13.34 5.76 -4.39
N VAL A 54 -14.34 6.03 -5.23
CA VAL A 54 -15.74 5.63 -4.97
C VAL A 54 -15.91 4.11 -4.88
N MET A 55 -15.10 3.35 -5.61
CA MET A 55 -15.06 1.88 -5.57
C MET A 55 -14.13 1.30 -4.48
N GLY A 56 -13.42 2.13 -3.72
CA GLY A 56 -12.49 1.69 -2.68
C GLY A 56 -11.10 1.25 -3.20
N PHE A 57 -10.78 1.49 -4.48
CA PHE A 57 -9.51 1.03 -5.05
C PHE A 57 -8.39 2.07 -4.97
N THR A 58 -7.24 1.65 -4.50
CA THR A 58 -5.99 2.44 -4.50
C THR A 58 -5.14 2.18 -5.74
N GLY A 59 -5.19 0.98 -6.28
CA GLY A 59 -4.51 0.58 -7.50
C GLY A 59 -5.20 -0.58 -8.19
N VAL A 60 -4.73 -0.96 -9.37
CA VAL A 60 -5.19 -2.14 -10.10
C VAL A 60 -4.17 -2.59 -11.14
N TYR A 61 -3.82 -3.85 -11.12
CA TYR A 61 -3.03 -4.48 -12.16
C TYR A 61 -3.94 -5.15 -13.21
N PHE A 62 -3.83 -4.74 -14.46
CA PHE A 62 -4.55 -5.34 -15.57
C PHE A 62 -3.71 -6.44 -16.24
N ALA A 63 -3.87 -7.67 -15.79
CA ALA A 63 -3.10 -8.83 -16.27
C ALA A 63 -3.16 -9.05 -17.79
N CYS A 64 -4.31 -8.76 -18.44
CA CYS A 64 -4.48 -8.93 -19.88
C CYS A 64 -3.55 -8.04 -20.73
N VAL A 65 -3.08 -6.93 -20.18
CA VAL A 65 -2.20 -5.96 -20.87
C VAL A 65 -0.88 -5.73 -20.12
N GLY A 66 -0.70 -6.36 -18.96
CA GLY A 66 0.51 -6.25 -18.16
C GLY A 66 0.73 -4.85 -17.54
N GLU A 67 -0.33 -4.09 -17.27
CA GLU A 67 -0.23 -2.71 -16.83
C GLU A 67 -0.66 -2.51 -15.38
N SER A 68 0.22 -1.90 -14.59
CA SER A 68 -0.08 -1.42 -13.24
C SER A 68 -0.60 0.01 -13.29
N ASN A 69 -1.74 0.24 -12.67
CA ASN A 69 -2.44 1.51 -12.66
C ASN A 69 -2.76 1.94 -11.23
N VAL A 70 -2.64 3.23 -10.92
CA VAL A 70 -2.83 3.74 -9.56
C VAL A 70 -3.79 4.91 -9.52
N ASN A 71 -4.51 4.97 -8.41
CA ASN A 71 -5.39 6.05 -8.04
C ASN A 71 -4.57 7.25 -7.54
N VAL A 72 -4.60 8.35 -8.29
CA VAL A 72 -3.90 9.58 -7.91
C VAL A 72 -4.83 10.64 -7.28
N ASP A 73 -6.09 10.30 -7.00
CA ASP A 73 -7.00 11.16 -6.25
C ASP A 73 -6.78 11.04 -4.73
N SER A 74 -6.40 9.86 -4.25
CA SER A 74 -6.13 9.59 -2.83
C SER A 74 -4.91 10.34 -2.27
N PRO A 75 -4.79 10.48 -0.93
CA PRO A 75 -3.62 11.07 -0.29
C PRO A 75 -2.31 10.44 -0.76
N ALA A 76 -1.28 11.29 -0.92
CA ALA A 76 -0.03 10.86 -1.53
C ALA A 76 0.85 10.01 -0.61
N CYS A 77 0.63 10.03 0.70
CA CYS A 77 1.49 9.36 1.68
C CYS A 77 1.57 7.82 1.51
N LEU A 78 0.53 7.20 0.95
CA LEU A 78 0.51 5.75 0.66
C LEU A 78 0.67 5.43 -0.83
N LEU A 79 0.73 6.43 -1.69
CA LEU A 79 0.89 6.22 -3.14
C LEU A 79 2.17 5.44 -3.50
N PRO A 80 3.36 5.72 -2.89
CA PRO A 80 4.56 4.95 -3.18
C PRO A 80 4.43 3.46 -2.85
N SER A 81 3.88 3.12 -1.68
CA SER A 81 3.68 1.71 -1.29
C SER A 81 2.58 1.01 -2.11
N THR A 82 1.54 1.74 -2.53
CA THR A 82 0.55 1.24 -3.49
C THR A 82 1.21 0.92 -4.84
N ILE A 83 2.07 1.79 -5.33
CA ILE A 83 2.85 1.53 -6.55
C ILE A 83 3.68 0.26 -6.42
N ALA A 84 4.38 0.09 -5.31
CA ALA A 84 5.20 -1.10 -5.07
C ALA A 84 4.33 -2.37 -5.02
N HIS A 85 3.13 -2.31 -4.45
CA HIS A 85 2.15 -3.38 -4.44
C HIS A 85 1.70 -3.76 -5.88
N GLU A 86 1.28 -2.79 -6.69
CA GLU A 86 0.85 -3.06 -8.06
C GLU A 86 1.98 -3.61 -8.96
N LEU A 87 3.22 -3.20 -8.68
CA LEU A 87 4.39 -3.74 -9.34
C LEU A 87 4.75 -5.17 -8.88
N ALA A 88 4.30 -5.61 -7.69
CA ALA A 88 4.39 -7.02 -7.29
C ALA A 88 3.49 -7.90 -8.17
N HIS A 89 2.26 -7.49 -8.41
CA HIS A 89 1.36 -8.17 -9.34
C HIS A 89 1.96 -8.28 -10.74
N GLN A 90 2.62 -7.22 -11.23
CA GLN A 90 3.28 -7.22 -12.53
C GLN A 90 4.44 -8.22 -12.61
N ARG A 91 5.07 -8.55 -11.48
CA ARG A 91 6.13 -9.57 -11.34
C ARG A 91 5.58 -10.99 -11.17
N GLY A 92 4.27 -11.17 -11.32
CA GLY A 92 3.62 -12.47 -11.26
C GLY A 92 3.20 -12.91 -9.86
N VAL A 93 3.28 -12.03 -8.86
CA VAL A 93 2.76 -12.31 -7.51
C VAL A 93 1.24 -12.13 -7.53
N ALA A 94 0.51 -13.21 -7.29
CA ALA A 94 -0.95 -13.23 -7.41
C ALA A 94 -1.68 -12.95 -6.08
N TRP A 95 -1.04 -13.27 -4.95
CA TRP A 95 -1.66 -13.21 -3.64
C TRP A 95 -1.55 -11.81 -3.02
N GLU A 96 -2.68 -11.23 -2.63
CA GLU A 96 -2.77 -9.88 -2.07
C GLU A 96 -1.88 -9.68 -0.84
N GLN A 97 -1.83 -10.68 0.06
CA GLN A 97 -0.97 -10.61 1.25
C GLN A 97 0.52 -10.55 0.90
N GLU A 98 0.94 -11.25 -0.16
CA GLU A 98 2.32 -11.21 -0.63
C GLU A 98 2.61 -9.88 -1.33
N CYS A 99 1.67 -9.37 -2.11
CA CYS A 99 1.78 -8.04 -2.73
C CYS A 99 1.83 -6.92 -1.68
N ASN A 100 1.03 -7.00 -0.62
CA ASN A 100 1.09 -6.06 0.50
C ASN A 100 2.44 -6.16 1.24
N PHE A 101 2.94 -7.36 1.51
CA PHE A 101 4.26 -7.57 2.09
C PHE A 101 5.37 -6.99 1.21
N LEU A 102 5.33 -7.26 -0.09
CA LEU A 102 6.29 -6.71 -1.05
C LEU A 102 6.13 -5.21 -1.24
N GLY A 103 4.92 -4.67 -1.13
CA GLY A 103 4.65 -3.25 -1.11
C GLY A 103 5.41 -2.54 0.02
N VAL A 104 5.43 -3.14 1.21
CA VAL A 104 6.25 -2.65 2.33
C VAL A 104 7.74 -2.85 2.02
N LEU A 105 8.16 -4.07 1.73
CA LEU A 105 9.58 -4.42 1.62
C LEU A 105 10.28 -3.70 0.46
N ALA A 106 9.69 -3.68 -0.73
CA ALA A 106 10.26 -2.97 -1.88
C ALA A 106 10.35 -1.47 -1.62
N SER A 107 9.34 -0.89 -0.97
CA SER A 107 9.37 0.52 -0.59
C SER A 107 10.50 0.83 0.39
N VAL A 108 10.64 0.07 1.47
CA VAL A 108 11.68 0.35 2.50
C VAL A 108 13.09 0.05 2.03
N THR A 109 13.28 -0.82 1.03
CA THR A 109 14.59 -1.15 0.45
C THR A 109 14.93 -0.35 -0.80
N SER A 110 14.03 0.52 -1.26
CA SER A 110 14.18 1.30 -2.51
C SER A 110 15.32 2.31 -2.50
N GLY A 111 15.76 2.76 -1.32
CA GLY A 111 16.72 3.86 -1.16
C GLY A 111 16.09 5.25 -1.35
N MET A 112 14.82 5.36 -1.71
CA MET A 112 14.11 6.62 -1.94
C MET A 112 13.32 7.04 -0.68
N PRO A 113 13.55 8.25 -0.13
CA PRO A 113 12.96 8.66 1.16
C PRO A 113 11.43 8.62 1.21
N ASP A 114 10.76 9.00 0.13
CA ASP A 114 9.31 9.00 -0.01
C ASP A 114 8.73 7.59 -0.03
N TYR A 115 9.37 6.65 -0.75
CA TYR A 115 9.00 5.24 -0.74
C TYR A 115 9.28 4.59 0.62
N ILE A 116 10.45 4.83 1.21
CA ILE A 116 10.81 4.32 2.54
C ILE A 116 9.77 4.76 3.58
N TYR A 117 9.39 6.03 3.57
CA TYR A 117 8.36 6.55 4.47
C TYR A 117 7.03 5.85 4.26
N SER A 118 6.57 5.77 3.02
CA SER A 118 5.29 5.14 2.65
C SER A 118 5.24 3.66 3.01
N GLY A 119 6.36 2.93 2.80
CA GLY A 119 6.47 1.53 3.17
C GLY A 119 6.34 1.30 4.68
N TRP A 120 7.04 2.09 5.49
CA TRP A 120 6.89 2.01 6.95
C TRP A 120 5.50 2.41 7.43
N LEU A 121 4.87 3.42 6.79
CA LEU A 121 3.50 3.83 7.11
C LEU A 121 2.51 2.71 6.80
N LEU A 122 2.63 2.03 5.65
CA LEU A 122 1.79 0.88 5.28
C LEU A 122 2.01 -0.28 6.26
N GLY A 123 3.27 -0.61 6.59
CA GLY A 123 3.60 -1.63 7.58
C GLY A 123 2.99 -1.32 8.96
N PHE A 124 3.08 -0.07 9.40
CA PHE A 124 2.44 0.38 10.64
C PHE A 124 0.92 0.20 10.60
N ILE A 125 0.27 0.52 9.48
CA ILE A 125 -1.19 0.35 9.34
C ILE A 125 -1.58 -1.13 9.47
N HIS A 126 -0.89 -2.04 8.77
CA HIS A 126 -1.19 -3.47 8.86
C HIS A 126 -0.97 -4.04 10.26
N LEU A 127 0.20 -3.79 10.84
CA LEU A 127 0.54 -4.27 12.19
C LEU A 127 -0.33 -3.62 13.26
N GLY A 128 -0.59 -2.32 13.13
CA GLY A 128 -1.42 -1.56 14.05
C GLY A 128 -2.88 -2.03 14.06
N ASN A 129 -3.47 -2.31 12.90
CA ASN A 129 -4.83 -2.84 12.83
C ASN A 129 -4.93 -4.20 13.52
N ALA A 130 -3.99 -5.11 13.29
CA ALA A 130 -3.96 -6.41 13.95
C ALA A 130 -3.75 -6.29 15.47
N LEU A 131 -2.89 -5.38 15.90
CA LEU A 131 -2.69 -5.10 17.31
C LEU A 131 -3.95 -4.50 17.95
N TYR A 132 -4.63 -3.57 17.26
CA TYR A 132 -5.87 -3.00 17.77
C TYR A 132 -6.99 -4.04 17.97
N GLU A 133 -7.06 -5.05 17.11
CA GLU A 133 -8.03 -6.15 17.23
C GLU A 133 -7.72 -7.06 18.44
N THR A 134 -6.45 -7.23 18.79
CA THR A 134 -6.00 -8.14 19.84
C THR A 134 -5.74 -7.45 21.18
N ASP A 135 -5.17 -6.26 21.16
CA ASP A 135 -4.82 -5.45 22.33
C ASP A 135 -4.94 -3.95 22.02
N PRO A 136 -6.15 -3.38 22.11
CA PRO A 136 -6.39 -1.96 21.86
C PRO A 136 -5.58 -1.04 22.77
N GLU A 137 -5.29 -1.45 24.02
CA GLU A 137 -4.54 -0.62 24.97
C GLU A 137 -3.09 -0.48 24.50
N ALA A 138 -2.44 -1.58 24.16
CA ALA A 138 -1.08 -1.57 23.59
C ALA A 138 -1.02 -0.75 22.29
N TYR A 139 -2.02 -0.88 21.42
CA TYR A 139 -2.11 -0.07 20.20
C TYR A 139 -2.08 1.44 20.49
N TRP A 140 -2.91 1.92 21.44
CA TRP A 140 -2.97 3.33 21.76
C TRP A 140 -1.69 3.85 22.43
N VAL A 141 -1.01 3.02 23.22
CA VAL A 141 0.31 3.35 23.77
C VAL A 141 1.33 3.56 22.64
N ILE A 142 1.40 2.62 21.69
CA ILE A 142 2.33 2.73 20.55
C ILE A 142 1.96 3.91 19.66
N ARG A 143 0.69 4.06 19.32
CA ARG A 143 0.22 5.18 18.49
C ARG A 143 0.53 6.53 19.12
N GLY A 144 0.45 6.65 20.44
CA GLY A 144 0.82 7.86 21.18
C GLY A 144 2.30 8.24 21.10
N THR A 145 3.16 7.36 20.62
CA THR A 145 4.60 7.64 20.39
C THR A 145 4.90 8.16 18.99
N LEU A 146 3.93 8.13 18.07
CA LEU A 146 4.14 8.55 16.69
C LEU A 146 4.47 10.05 16.62
N PRO A 147 5.37 10.44 15.70
CA PRO A 147 5.59 11.85 15.38
C PRO A 147 4.29 12.52 14.88
N ALA A 148 4.10 13.79 15.22
CA ALA A 148 2.92 14.56 14.82
C ALA A 148 2.67 14.55 13.28
N ALA A 149 3.73 14.50 12.48
CA ALA A 149 3.65 14.42 11.03
C ALA A 149 3.03 13.09 10.55
N VAL A 150 3.37 11.97 11.19
CA VAL A 150 2.78 10.66 10.87
C VAL A 150 1.30 10.63 11.27
N GLU A 151 0.94 11.20 12.42
CA GLU A 151 -0.46 11.35 12.83
C GLU A 151 -1.26 12.26 11.88
N ALA A 152 -0.63 13.30 11.31
CA ALA A 152 -1.27 14.15 10.31
C ALA A 152 -1.61 13.34 9.05
N ASP A 153 -0.68 12.53 8.54
CA ASP A 153 -0.90 11.69 7.36
C ASP A 153 -1.97 10.61 7.60
N LEU A 154 -1.94 9.95 8.75
CA LEU A 154 -2.95 8.95 9.11
C LEU A 154 -4.35 9.57 9.19
N ARG A 155 -4.48 10.78 9.73
CA ARG A 155 -5.75 11.51 9.80
C ARG A 155 -6.22 11.98 8.44
N ASP A 156 -5.32 12.53 7.61
CA ASP A 156 -5.64 12.96 6.26
C ASP A 156 -6.14 11.78 5.41
N ASN A 157 -5.42 10.66 5.47
CA ASN A 157 -5.82 9.44 4.77
C ASN A 157 -7.18 8.90 5.26
N SER A 158 -7.42 8.85 6.57
CA SER A 158 -8.71 8.43 7.11
C SER A 158 -9.84 9.36 6.67
N ALA A 159 -9.65 10.68 6.80
CA ALA A 159 -10.65 11.68 6.42
C ALA A 159 -10.98 11.62 4.91
N TYR A 160 -9.98 11.31 4.07
CA TYR A 160 -10.21 11.11 2.65
C TYR A 160 -11.10 9.89 2.38
N TRP A 161 -10.80 8.73 2.98
CA TRP A 161 -11.55 7.50 2.74
C TRP A 161 -12.93 7.48 3.42
N ASP A 162 -13.09 8.21 4.53
CA ASP A 162 -14.39 8.36 5.22
C ASP A 162 -15.49 8.94 4.33
N GLN A 163 -15.13 9.73 3.30
CA GLN A 163 -16.07 10.29 2.34
C GLN A 163 -16.77 9.21 1.48
N PHE A 164 -16.18 8.03 1.39
CA PHE A 164 -16.66 6.95 0.53
C PHE A 164 -17.23 5.77 1.31
N ARG A 165 -17.11 5.77 2.63
CA ARG A 165 -17.67 4.70 3.47
C ARG A 165 -19.17 4.54 3.28
N ASP A 166 -19.63 3.30 3.35
CA ASP A 166 -21.04 2.90 3.28
C ASP A 166 -21.78 3.26 1.99
N ASN A 167 -21.07 3.61 0.91
CA ASN A 167 -21.74 3.81 -0.36
C ASN A 167 -22.13 2.45 -1.00
N VAL A 168 -23.20 2.46 -1.81
CA VAL A 168 -23.72 1.24 -2.46
C VAL A 168 -22.73 0.68 -3.48
N VAL A 169 -21.94 1.55 -4.12
CA VAL A 169 -20.96 1.16 -5.15
C VAL A 169 -19.80 0.40 -4.51
N GLU A 170 -19.30 0.82 -3.35
CA GLU A 170 -18.28 0.12 -2.57
C GLU A 170 -18.73 -1.30 -2.24
N LYS A 171 -19.93 -1.49 -1.71
CA LYS A 171 -20.45 -2.82 -1.34
C LYS A 171 -20.58 -3.78 -2.53
N VAL A 172 -20.95 -3.27 -3.70
CA VAL A 172 -21.00 -4.05 -4.95
C VAL A 172 -19.59 -4.37 -5.43
N SER A 173 -18.68 -3.39 -5.37
CA SER A 173 -17.27 -3.56 -5.73
C SER A 173 -16.60 -4.62 -4.87
N ASP A 174 -16.75 -4.58 -3.55
CA ASP A 174 -16.20 -5.57 -2.62
C ASP A 174 -16.68 -6.99 -2.94
N THR A 175 -17.97 -7.14 -3.27
CA THR A 175 -18.54 -8.44 -3.62
C THR A 175 -17.94 -9.00 -4.91
N VAL A 176 -17.77 -8.15 -5.92
CA VAL A 176 -17.18 -8.52 -7.21
C VAL A 176 -15.70 -8.85 -7.04
N TYR A 177 -14.98 -8.04 -6.26
CA TYR A 177 -13.56 -8.21 -6.01
C TYR A 177 -13.27 -9.49 -5.20
N ASP A 178 -14.02 -9.75 -4.13
CA ASP A 178 -13.90 -10.99 -3.34
C ASP A 178 -14.19 -12.23 -4.20
N ALA A 179 -15.18 -12.15 -5.09
CA ALA A 179 -15.47 -13.23 -6.04
C ALA A 179 -14.34 -13.42 -7.05
N ALA A 180 -13.71 -12.34 -7.53
CA ALA A 180 -12.56 -12.41 -8.41
C ALA A 180 -11.36 -13.03 -7.72
N LEU A 181 -10.99 -12.59 -6.52
CA LEU A 181 -9.90 -13.17 -5.71
C LEU A 181 -10.09 -14.68 -5.53
N LYS A 182 -11.28 -15.11 -5.14
CA LYS A 182 -11.60 -16.53 -4.98
C LYS A 182 -11.48 -17.30 -6.30
N SER A 183 -11.82 -16.70 -7.43
CA SER A 183 -11.69 -17.34 -8.75
C SER A 183 -10.23 -17.53 -9.18
N TYR A 184 -9.32 -16.70 -8.69
CA TYR A 184 -7.87 -16.84 -8.89
C TYR A 184 -7.19 -17.77 -7.87
N GLY A 185 -7.98 -18.43 -7.01
CA GLY A 185 -7.49 -19.44 -6.07
C GLY A 185 -7.18 -18.93 -4.67
N ASP A 186 -7.48 -17.66 -4.36
CA ASP A 186 -7.41 -17.16 -2.99
C ASP A 186 -8.64 -17.65 -2.19
N ALA A 187 -8.49 -18.79 -1.53
CA ALA A 187 -9.53 -19.37 -0.69
C ALA A 187 -9.96 -18.47 0.50
N ASN A 188 -9.11 -17.51 0.87
CA ASN A 188 -9.31 -16.62 2.01
C ASN A 188 -10.01 -15.32 1.62
N GLY A 189 -9.94 -14.91 0.35
CA GLY A 189 -10.52 -13.66 -0.14
C GLY A 189 -10.07 -12.46 0.70
N MET A 190 -11.00 -11.63 1.15
CA MET A 190 -10.70 -10.45 1.99
C MET A 190 -10.10 -10.78 3.38
N LYS A 191 -10.10 -12.04 3.84
CA LYS A 191 -9.44 -12.44 5.09
C LYS A 191 -7.91 -12.50 4.98
N SER A 192 -7.35 -12.27 3.80
CA SER A 192 -5.89 -12.25 3.57
C SER A 192 -5.14 -11.14 4.32
N TYR A 193 -5.85 -10.14 4.89
CA TYR A 193 -5.23 -9.06 5.67
C TYR A 193 -4.45 -9.54 6.90
N SER A 194 -4.88 -10.62 7.57
CA SER A 194 -4.12 -11.20 8.71
C SER A 194 -2.81 -11.84 8.27
N MET A 195 -2.74 -12.35 7.02
CA MET A 195 -1.57 -13.07 6.52
C MET A 195 -0.39 -12.14 6.18
N VAL A 196 -0.64 -10.87 5.81
CA VAL A 196 0.44 -9.90 5.64
C VAL A 196 1.18 -9.62 6.95
N VAL A 197 0.44 -9.60 8.07
CA VAL A 197 1.03 -9.44 9.41
C VAL A 197 1.97 -10.59 9.74
N GLU A 198 1.56 -11.83 9.44
CA GLU A 198 2.41 -13.01 9.64
C GLU A 198 3.70 -12.93 8.82
N LEU A 199 3.62 -12.49 7.56
CA LEU A 199 4.78 -12.31 6.69
C LEU A 199 5.72 -11.21 7.22
N LEU A 200 5.18 -10.06 7.62
CA LEU A 200 5.96 -8.97 8.19
C LEU A 200 6.65 -9.39 9.49
N VAL A 201 5.91 -10.02 10.41
CA VAL A 201 6.48 -10.52 11.67
C VAL A 201 7.55 -11.59 11.40
N ALA A 202 7.28 -12.54 10.51
CA ALA A 202 8.25 -13.60 10.19
C ALA A 202 9.54 -13.03 9.61
N TYR A 203 9.45 -11.99 8.77
CA TYR A 203 10.62 -11.36 8.15
C TYR A 203 11.42 -10.50 9.14
N TYR A 204 10.73 -9.66 9.93
CA TYR A 204 11.42 -8.67 10.77
C TYR A 204 11.82 -9.18 12.16
N LYS A 205 11.20 -10.24 12.70
CA LYS A 205 11.51 -10.76 14.06
C LYS A 205 12.96 -11.12 14.29
N ASP A 206 13.66 -11.58 13.24
CA ASP A 206 15.06 -12.00 13.32
C ASP A 206 16.04 -10.84 13.01
N LEU A 207 15.52 -9.65 12.71
CA LEU A 207 16.29 -8.44 12.41
C LEU A 207 16.28 -7.44 13.57
N ILE A 208 15.45 -7.69 14.60
CA ILE A 208 15.31 -6.92 15.83
C ILE A 208 15.95 -7.69 16.99
#